data_185b2133e3dcb38f106b22ed8624251d
#
_entry.id   185b2133e3dcb38f106b22ed8624251d
#
_cell.length_a   1.000
_cell.length_b   1.000
_cell.length_c   1.000
_cell.angle_alpha   90.00
_cell.angle_beta   90.00
_cell.angle_gamma   90.00
#
_symmetry.space_group_name_H-M   'P 1'
#
loop_
_entity.id
_entity.type
_entity.pdbx_description
1 polymer ?
#
loop_
_entity_poly.entity_id
_entity_poly.type
_entity_poly.pdbx_seq_one_letter_code
_entity_poly.pdbx_strand_id
1 'polypeptide(L)'
;MNQSEMIGSRLKEERLQQKLTLKQLSEKVGLSIGYLSQVERGYGTLSLSALKKLSSALGLEMSAFFDNHPEHENDKLLVRSWQREELQLSRQFIQYTASFSLPNTKMRGLIFELQPSFDPEEPLYSHPEEEILYVLEGSCLLTLEGKEYLLNPGDCVHIPANAPHSWKNPTAHTA
;
A
#
# COMPACT_ATOMS: atom_id res chain seq x y z
N MET A 1 17.49 2.53 2.23
CA MET A 1 17.43 3.97 1.92
C MET A 1 16.73 4.64 3.08
N ASN A 2 17.27 5.73 3.63
CA ASN A 2 16.60 6.46 4.71
C ASN A 2 15.52 7.40 4.13
N GLN A 3 14.61 7.90 4.99
CA GLN A 3 13.50 8.76 4.55
C GLN A 3 13.95 10.04 3.81
N SER A 4 15.09 10.62 4.21
CA SER A 4 15.63 11.82 3.56
C SER A 4 16.16 11.53 2.15
N GLU A 5 16.77 10.36 1.95
CA GLU A 5 17.23 9.90 0.63
C GLU A 5 16.04 9.66 -0.31
N MET A 6 14.96 9.11 0.20
CA MET A 6 13.73 8.86 -0.57
C MET A 6 13.10 10.17 -1.05
N ILE A 7 12.85 11.09 -0.13
CA ILE A 7 12.27 12.41 -0.45
C ILE A 7 13.18 13.18 -1.42
N GLY A 8 14.50 13.11 -1.23
CA GLY A 8 15.47 13.77 -2.10
C GLY A 8 15.48 13.21 -3.53
N SER A 9 15.44 11.89 -3.67
CA SER A 9 15.36 11.21 -4.96
C SER A 9 14.08 11.61 -5.69
N ARG A 10 12.95 11.58 -4.99
CA ARG A 10 11.63 11.95 -5.53
C ARG A 10 11.61 13.42 -5.99
N LEU A 11 12.14 14.32 -5.18
CA LEU A 11 12.26 15.73 -5.56
C LEU A 11 13.04 15.91 -6.87
N LYS A 12 14.16 15.20 -7.00
CA LYS A 12 15.00 15.25 -8.19
C LYS A 12 14.28 14.72 -9.43
N GLU A 13 13.56 13.60 -9.30
CA GLU A 13 12.79 13.00 -10.37
C GLU A 13 11.71 13.95 -10.89
N GLU A 14 10.89 14.49 -9.99
CA GLU A 14 9.81 15.42 -10.33
C GLU A 14 10.31 16.69 -11.00
N ARG A 15 11.41 17.24 -10.47
CA ARG A 15 12.06 18.40 -11.09
C ARG A 15 12.52 18.09 -12.52
N LEU A 16 13.16 16.93 -12.73
CA LEU A 16 13.67 16.53 -14.04
C LEU A 16 12.53 16.22 -15.05
N GLN A 17 11.45 15.61 -14.60
CA GLN A 17 10.27 15.38 -15.43
C GLN A 17 9.68 16.70 -15.94
N GLN A 18 9.65 17.72 -15.08
CA GLN A 18 9.22 19.06 -15.47
C GLN A 18 10.32 19.87 -16.20
N LYS A 19 11.46 19.24 -16.50
CA LYS A 19 12.62 19.85 -17.20
C LYS A 19 13.14 21.11 -16.50
N LEU A 20 12.99 21.18 -15.18
CA LEU A 20 13.48 22.30 -14.38
C LEU A 20 14.93 22.09 -13.97
N THR A 21 15.74 23.15 -14.08
CA THR A 21 17.07 23.21 -13.47
C THR A 21 16.93 23.49 -11.96
N LEU A 22 17.97 23.15 -11.18
CA LEU A 22 18.02 23.52 -9.75
C LEU A 22 17.86 25.03 -9.53
N LYS A 23 18.41 25.84 -10.46
CA LYS A 23 18.27 27.30 -10.42
C LYS A 23 16.82 27.73 -10.57
N GLN A 24 16.12 27.19 -11.56
CA GLN A 24 14.71 27.53 -11.79
C GLN A 24 13.81 27.08 -10.62
N LEU A 25 14.05 25.90 -10.06
CA LEU A 25 13.35 25.45 -8.87
C LEU A 25 13.65 26.36 -7.67
N SER A 26 14.93 26.71 -7.45
CA SER A 26 15.38 27.64 -6.41
C SER A 26 14.64 28.99 -6.47
N GLU A 27 14.53 29.56 -7.67
CA GLU A 27 13.79 30.82 -7.92
C GLU A 27 12.29 30.70 -7.61
N LYS A 28 11.68 29.55 -7.97
CA LYS A 28 10.25 29.30 -7.69
C LYS A 28 9.92 29.17 -6.20
N VAL A 29 10.79 28.52 -5.42
CA VAL A 29 10.49 28.18 -4.03
C VAL A 29 11.18 29.08 -2.99
N GLY A 30 12.12 29.92 -3.43
CA GLY A 30 12.88 30.81 -2.54
C GLY A 30 13.85 30.05 -1.62
N LEU A 31 14.36 28.88 -2.06
CA LEU A 31 15.38 28.09 -1.37
C LEU A 31 16.69 28.12 -2.16
N SER A 32 17.84 28.07 -1.47
CA SER A 32 19.13 28.15 -2.16
C SER A 32 19.40 26.90 -3.02
N ILE A 33 20.12 27.08 -4.14
CA ILE A 33 20.53 25.98 -5.03
C ILE A 33 21.35 24.94 -4.26
N GLY A 34 22.24 25.37 -3.37
CA GLY A 34 23.07 24.49 -2.55
C GLY A 34 22.22 23.62 -1.62
N TYR A 35 21.21 24.21 -0.98
CA TYR A 35 20.30 23.48 -0.12
C TYR A 35 19.48 22.45 -0.92
N LEU A 36 18.89 22.84 -2.06
CA LEU A 36 18.15 21.92 -2.92
C LEU A 36 19.03 20.76 -3.43
N SER A 37 20.27 21.06 -3.80
CA SER A 37 21.23 20.03 -4.21
C SER A 37 21.59 19.05 -3.09
N GLN A 38 21.68 19.51 -1.85
CA GLN A 38 21.90 18.62 -0.69
C GLN A 38 20.68 17.76 -0.40
N VAL A 39 19.49 18.35 -0.48
CA VAL A 39 18.22 17.61 -0.31
C VAL A 39 18.10 16.52 -1.36
N GLU A 40 18.33 16.83 -2.65
CA GLU A 40 18.24 15.83 -3.73
C GLU A 40 19.25 14.68 -3.59
N ARG A 41 20.34 14.90 -2.86
CA ARG A 41 21.34 13.87 -2.55
C ARG A 41 21.08 13.13 -1.23
N GLY A 42 19.99 13.46 -0.53
CA GLY A 42 19.64 12.84 0.75
C GLY A 42 20.43 13.34 1.96
N TYR A 43 21.29 14.37 1.79
CA TYR A 43 22.11 14.94 2.88
C TYR A 43 21.44 16.10 3.61
N GLY A 44 20.30 16.58 3.11
CA GLY A 44 19.56 17.70 3.71
C GLY A 44 18.29 17.23 4.41
N THR A 45 18.01 17.80 5.59
CA THR A 45 16.70 17.64 6.22
C THR A 45 15.72 18.66 5.65
N LEU A 46 14.54 18.20 5.23
CA LEU A 46 13.44 19.07 4.79
C LEU A 46 12.55 19.43 5.97
N SER A 47 12.36 20.73 6.21
CA SER A 47 11.30 21.18 7.09
C SER A 47 9.93 21.01 6.39
N LEU A 48 8.86 20.86 7.18
CA LEU A 48 7.50 20.77 6.64
C LEU A 48 7.13 21.99 5.78
N SER A 49 7.62 23.19 6.13
CA SER A 49 7.42 24.42 5.36
C SER A 49 8.15 24.40 4.02
N ALA A 50 9.38 23.85 3.97
CA ALA A 50 10.12 23.66 2.73
C ALA A 50 9.46 22.63 1.82
N LEU A 51 9.00 21.52 2.39
CA LEU A 51 8.27 20.48 1.66
C LEU A 51 6.98 21.03 1.04
N LYS A 52 6.21 21.83 1.79
CA LYS A 52 4.99 22.48 1.29
C LYS A 52 5.26 23.43 0.12
N LYS A 53 6.35 24.21 0.16
CA LYS A 53 6.75 25.08 -0.94
C LYS A 53 7.14 24.27 -2.19
N LEU A 54 7.87 23.17 -2.01
CA LEU A 54 8.30 22.32 -3.09
C LEU A 54 7.13 21.60 -3.75
N SER A 55 6.21 21.02 -2.96
CA SER A 55 5.01 20.39 -3.50
C SER A 55 4.15 21.36 -4.30
N SER A 56 3.89 22.57 -3.76
CA SER A 56 3.14 23.60 -4.48
C SER A 56 3.82 24.05 -5.77
N ALA A 57 5.16 24.20 -5.79
CA ALA A 57 5.91 24.64 -6.95
C ALA A 57 5.97 23.56 -8.06
N LEU A 58 5.90 22.30 -7.69
CA LEU A 58 5.89 21.15 -8.58
C LEU A 58 4.49 20.65 -8.92
N GLY A 59 3.44 21.23 -8.31
CA GLY A 59 2.06 20.82 -8.55
C GLY A 59 1.71 19.44 -7.98
N LEU A 60 2.35 19.06 -6.85
CA LEU A 60 2.19 17.77 -6.22
C LEU A 60 1.47 17.89 -4.87
N GLU A 61 0.79 16.85 -4.47
CA GLU A 61 0.37 16.68 -3.07
C GLU A 61 1.59 16.35 -2.20
N MET A 62 1.60 16.81 -0.94
CA MET A 62 2.73 16.55 -0.03
C MET A 62 2.96 15.05 0.20
N SER A 63 1.90 14.25 0.20
CA SER A 63 1.95 12.79 0.30
C SER A 63 2.82 12.15 -0.77
N ALA A 64 2.85 12.71 -2.00
CA ALA A 64 3.63 12.19 -3.12
C ALA A 64 5.16 12.10 -2.85
N PHE A 65 5.67 12.87 -1.89
CA PHE A 65 7.07 12.78 -1.48
C PHE A 65 7.37 11.65 -0.49
N PHE A 66 6.33 11.07 0.09
CA PHE A 66 6.43 9.94 1.04
C PHE A 66 6.00 8.63 0.39
N ASP A 67 5.38 8.70 -0.78
CA ASP A 67 4.98 7.53 -1.53
C ASP A 67 6.21 6.84 -2.11
N ASN A 68 6.45 5.62 -1.68
CA ASN A 68 7.54 4.76 -2.14
C ASN A 68 7.28 4.17 -3.54
N HIS A 69 6.56 4.88 -4.41
CA HIS A 69 6.29 4.36 -5.74
C HIS A 69 7.42 4.71 -6.70
N PRO A 70 8.21 3.72 -7.14
CA PRO A 70 9.10 3.92 -8.29
C PRO A 70 8.23 4.23 -9.50
N GLU A 71 8.36 5.46 -10.03
CA GLU A 71 7.69 5.88 -11.25
C GLU A 71 8.35 5.27 -12.48
N HIS A 72 7.97 4.03 -12.74
CA HIS A 72 7.86 3.58 -14.11
C HIS A 72 6.39 3.28 -14.34
N GLU A 73 5.76 3.89 -15.31
CA GLU A 73 4.34 3.63 -15.68
C GLU A 73 4.07 2.14 -15.89
N ASN A 74 5.10 1.37 -16.22
CA ASN A 74 5.07 -0.09 -16.31
C ASN A 74 5.18 -0.82 -14.95
N ASP A 75 5.65 -0.17 -13.89
CA ASP A 75 5.79 -0.78 -12.57
C ASP A 75 4.53 -0.70 -11.71
N LYS A 76 3.52 0.07 -12.13
CA LYS A 76 2.20 0.11 -11.46
C LYS A 76 1.44 -1.22 -11.55
N LEU A 77 1.92 -2.16 -12.34
CA LEU A 77 1.34 -3.50 -12.45
C LEU A 77 1.98 -4.51 -11.49
N LEU A 78 3.12 -4.19 -10.88
CA LEU A 78 3.90 -5.10 -10.06
C LEU A 78 4.02 -4.58 -8.61
N VAL A 79 3.40 -5.28 -7.68
CA VAL A 79 3.60 -5.05 -6.24
C VAL A 79 4.64 -6.05 -5.71
N ARG A 80 5.78 -5.55 -5.30
CA ARG A 80 6.80 -6.37 -4.62
C ARG A 80 6.40 -6.65 -3.18
N SER A 81 6.79 -7.79 -2.62
CA SER A 81 6.41 -8.20 -1.26
C SER A 81 6.76 -7.14 -0.20
N TRP A 82 7.90 -6.46 -0.36
CA TRP A 82 8.36 -5.40 0.56
C TRP A 82 7.71 -4.02 0.31
N GLN A 83 6.87 -3.88 -0.72
CA GLN A 83 6.13 -2.66 -1.08
C GLN A 83 4.66 -2.75 -0.70
N ARG A 84 4.22 -3.87 -0.16
CA ARG A 84 2.83 -4.07 0.23
C ARG A 84 2.48 -3.11 1.36
N GLU A 85 1.39 -2.43 1.21
CA GLU A 85 0.81 -1.65 2.29
C GLU A 85 0.15 -2.60 3.29
N GLU A 86 0.51 -2.43 4.56
CA GLU A 86 -0.04 -3.18 5.67
C GLU A 86 -1.16 -2.36 6.32
N LEU A 87 -2.31 -2.97 6.52
CA LEU A 87 -3.41 -2.45 7.29
C LEU A 87 -3.72 -3.43 8.43
N GLN A 88 -3.39 -3.04 9.65
CA GLN A 88 -3.73 -3.80 10.83
C GLN A 88 -5.19 -3.54 11.20
N LEU A 89 -6.08 -4.47 10.85
CA LEU A 89 -7.52 -4.38 11.13
C LEU A 89 -7.84 -4.69 12.58
N SER A 90 -7.08 -5.61 13.20
CA SER A 90 -7.06 -5.89 14.63
C SER A 90 -5.70 -6.44 15.04
N ARG A 91 -5.51 -6.77 16.33
CA ARG A 91 -4.28 -7.45 16.79
C ARG A 91 -4.06 -8.82 16.15
N GLN A 92 -5.11 -9.45 15.68
CA GLN A 92 -5.11 -10.81 15.16
C GLN A 92 -5.42 -10.89 13.67
N PHE A 93 -5.70 -9.76 13.02
CA PHE A 93 -6.06 -9.70 11.62
C PHE A 93 -5.29 -8.59 10.89
N ILE A 94 -4.38 -8.99 10.01
CA ILE A 94 -3.55 -8.09 9.22
C ILE A 94 -3.89 -8.28 7.75
N GLN A 95 -4.09 -7.17 7.05
CA GLN A 95 -4.34 -7.13 5.61
C GLN A 95 -3.15 -6.49 4.91
N TYR A 96 -2.72 -7.08 3.81
CA TYR A 96 -1.74 -6.49 2.90
C TYR A 96 -2.37 -6.24 1.54
N THR A 97 -2.08 -5.08 0.96
CA THR A 97 -2.45 -4.78 -0.42
C THR A 97 -1.50 -5.48 -1.38
N ALA A 98 -2.01 -6.38 -2.21
CA ALA A 98 -1.24 -7.18 -3.18
C ALA A 98 -1.40 -6.69 -4.62
N SER A 99 -2.20 -5.65 -4.85
CA SER A 99 -2.37 -5.03 -6.17
C SER A 99 -2.51 -3.52 -6.05
N PHE A 100 -2.03 -2.76 -7.04
CA PHE A 100 -2.30 -1.33 -7.13
C PHE A 100 -3.74 -1.05 -7.58
N SER A 101 -4.30 0.07 -7.12
CA SER A 101 -5.55 0.61 -7.68
C SER A 101 -5.23 1.36 -8.97
N LEU A 102 -5.66 0.80 -10.09
CA LEU A 102 -5.55 1.43 -11.40
C LEU A 102 -6.90 2.06 -11.79
N PRO A 103 -6.93 3.07 -12.66
CA PRO A 103 -8.18 3.58 -13.22
C PRO A 103 -9.00 2.44 -13.84
N ASN A 104 -10.28 2.34 -13.47
CA ASN A 104 -11.21 1.28 -13.92
C ASN A 104 -10.83 -0.15 -13.47
N THR A 105 -10.04 -0.32 -12.44
CA THR A 105 -9.74 -1.63 -11.85
C THR A 105 -11.03 -2.30 -11.37
N LYS A 106 -11.25 -3.54 -11.84
CA LYS A 106 -12.37 -4.38 -11.43
C LYS A 106 -11.97 -5.45 -10.40
N MET A 107 -10.67 -5.63 -10.20
CA MET A 107 -10.11 -6.61 -9.28
C MET A 107 -9.14 -5.94 -8.32
N ARG A 108 -9.12 -6.40 -7.08
CA ARG A 108 -8.14 -6.01 -6.08
C ARG A 108 -7.56 -7.28 -5.44
N GLY A 109 -6.23 -7.37 -5.42
CA GLY A 109 -5.51 -8.43 -4.73
C GLY A 109 -5.24 -8.03 -3.28
N LEU A 110 -5.61 -8.89 -2.34
CA LEU A 110 -5.35 -8.74 -0.91
C LEU A 110 -4.70 -10.02 -0.39
N ILE A 111 -3.87 -9.89 0.63
CA ILE A 111 -3.37 -11.01 1.42
C ILE A 111 -3.79 -10.75 2.86
N PHE A 112 -4.29 -11.76 3.51
CA PHE A 112 -4.69 -11.70 4.91
C PHE A 112 -3.81 -12.63 5.74
N GLU A 113 -3.39 -12.15 6.90
CA GLU A 113 -2.79 -12.97 7.94
C GLU A 113 -3.76 -13.05 9.12
N LEU A 114 -4.22 -14.26 9.40
CA LEU A 114 -5.05 -14.57 10.55
C LEU A 114 -4.16 -15.14 11.65
N GLN A 115 -3.94 -14.39 12.71
CA GLN A 115 -3.14 -14.84 13.84
C GLN A 115 -3.81 -16.02 14.57
N PRO A 116 -3.05 -16.81 15.35
CA PRO A 116 -3.60 -17.92 16.10
C PRO A 116 -4.85 -17.56 16.90
N SER A 117 -5.84 -18.43 16.86
CA SER A 117 -7.12 -18.27 17.57
C SER A 117 -7.89 -17.00 17.20
N PHE A 118 -7.68 -16.46 15.98
CA PHE A 118 -8.48 -15.35 15.48
C PHE A 118 -9.95 -15.76 15.33
N ASP A 119 -10.81 -15.02 16.01
CA ASP A 119 -12.28 -15.13 15.90
C ASP A 119 -12.85 -13.70 15.80
N PRO A 120 -13.47 -13.33 14.68
CA PRO A 120 -13.97 -11.98 14.49
C PRO A 120 -15.12 -11.67 15.47
N GLU A 121 -15.14 -10.45 15.99
CA GLU A 121 -16.23 -9.98 16.88
C GLU A 121 -17.56 -9.87 16.11
N GLU A 122 -17.51 -9.45 14.85
CA GLU A 122 -18.67 -9.41 13.96
C GLU A 122 -18.73 -10.69 13.10
N PRO A 123 -19.80 -11.48 13.22
CA PRO A 123 -19.79 -12.85 12.69
C PRO A 123 -19.89 -12.97 11.18
N LEU A 124 -20.40 -11.96 10.46
CA LEU A 124 -20.62 -12.09 9.01
C LEU A 124 -20.36 -10.76 8.28
N TYR A 125 -19.56 -10.83 7.23
CA TYR A 125 -19.36 -9.77 6.24
C TYR A 125 -20.26 -10.03 5.03
N SER A 126 -20.63 -8.96 4.33
CA SER A 126 -21.31 -9.04 3.03
C SER A 126 -20.97 -7.78 2.24
N HIS A 127 -20.58 -7.95 0.99
CA HIS A 127 -20.23 -6.86 0.09
C HIS A 127 -20.64 -7.17 -1.35
N PRO A 128 -20.78 -6.16 -2.22
CA PRO A 128 -21.31 -6.34 -3.58
C PRO A 128 -20.33 -6.97 -4.57
N GLU A 129 -19.05 -7.11 -4.20
CA GLU A 129 -18.04 -7.74 -5.01
C GLU A 129 -18.08 -9.27 -4.87
N GLU A 130 -17.69 -9.97 -5.94
CA GLU A 130 -17.35 -11.40 -5.88
C GLU A 130 -15.90 -11.54 -5.37
N GLU A 131 -15.64 -12.62 -4.64
CA GLU A 131 -14.32 -12.88 -4.05
C GLU A 131 -13.83 -14.28 -4.38
N ILE A 132 -12.54 -14.41 -4.64
CA ILE A 132 -11.82 -15.68 -4.67
C ILE A 132 -10.90 -15.72 -3.46
N LEU A 133 -11.17 -16.65 -2.55
CA LEU A 133 -10.31 -16.96 -1.41
C LEU A 133 -9.44 -18.16 -1.77
N TYR A 134 -8.12 -18.01 -1.60
CA TYR A 134 -7.15 -19.09 -1.78
C TYR A 134 -6.24 -19.18 -0.55
N VAL A 135 -6.14 -20.34 0.07
CA VAL A 135 -5.30 -20.55 1.26
C VAL A 135 -3.86 -20.81 0.82
N LEU A 136 -2.94 -19.94 1.25
CA LEU A 136 -1.51 -20.06 0.97
C LEU A 136 -0.81 -20.94 2.00
N GLU A 137 -1.04 -20.66 3.29
CA GLU A 137 -0.43 -21.36 4.43
C GLU A 137 -1.44 -21.46 5.58
N GLY A 138 -1.20 -22.38 6.52
CA GLY A 138 -2.08 -22.59 7.67
C GLY A 138 -3.43 -23.17 7.30
N SER A 139 -4.42 -23.04 8.19
CA SER A 139 -5.79 -23.47 7.94
C SER A 139 -6.76 -22.42 8.47
N CYS A 140 -7.79 -22.13 7.73
CA CYS A 140 -8.85 -21.23 8.17
C CYS A 140 -10.24 -21.90 8.09
N LEU A 141 -11.12 -21.51 8.98
CA LEU A 141 -12.52 -21.92 8.98
C LEU A 141 -13.34 -20.79 8.32
N LEU A 142 -13.87 -21.07 7.14
CA LEU A 142 -14.80 -20.20 6.42
C LEU A 142 -16.23 -20.56 6.80
N THR A 143 -17.01 -19.58 7.24
CA THR A 143 -18.46 -19.67 7.28
C THR A 143 -19.02 -18.95 6.05
N LEU A 144 -19.73 -19.63 5.19
CA LEU A 144 -20.35 -19.09 3.98
C LEU A 144 -21.82 -19.50 3.93
N GLU A 145 -22.72 -18.54 3.91
CA GLU A 145 -24.18 -18.77 3.92
C GLU A 145 -24.64 -19.76 5.01
N GLY A 146 -24.02 -19.66 6.18
CA GLY A 146 -24.31 -20.50 7.35
C GLY A 146 -23.72 -21.90 7.33
N LYS A 147 -22.91 -22.26 6.32
CA LYS A 147 -22.15 -23.50 6.28
C LYS A 147 -20.69 -23.26 6.61
N GLU A 148 -20.09 -24.17 7.34
CA GLU A 148 -18.69 -24.11 7.73
C GLU A 148 -17.82 -25.02 6.84
N TYR A 149 -16.69 -24.48 6.41
CA TYR A 149 -15.69 -25.18 5.60
C TYR A 149 -14.30 -24.97 6.23
N LEU A 150 -13.68 -26.05 6.66
CA LEU A 150 -12.25 -26.00 7.04
C LEU A 150 -11.41 -26.03 5.77
N LEU A 151 -10.69 -24.96 5.52
CA LEU A 151 -9.84 -24.78 4.36
C LEU A 151 -8.38 -24.98 4.72
N ASN A 152 -7.64 -25.68 3.86
CA ASN A 152 -6.22 -26.00 4.01
C ASN A 152 -5.41 -25.40 2.84
N PRO A 153 -4.08 -25.35 2.93
CA PRO A 153 -3.24 -24.84 1.85
C PRO A 153 -3.56 -25.49 0.51
N GLY A 154 -3.79 -24.66 -0.50
CA GLY A 154 -4.19 -25.10 -1.85
C GLY A 154 -5.72 -25.09 -2.09
N ASP A 155 -6.53 -25.00 -1.05
CA ASP A 155 -7.97 -24.86 -1.22
C ASP A 155 -8.35 -23.49 -1.76
N CYS A 156 -9.36 -23.48 -2.63
CA CYS A 156 -9.88 -22.28 -3.28
C CYS A 156 -11.41 -22.24 -3.19
N VAL A 157 -11.94 -21.10 -2.80
CA VAL A 157 -13.39 -20.89 -2.70
C VAL A 157 -13.79 -19.64 -3.48
N HIS A 158 -14.86 -19.75 -4.26
CA HIS A 158 -15.54 -18.60 -4.85
C HIS A 158 -16.67 -18.16 -3.92
N ILE A 159 -16.62 -16.94 -3.45
CA ILE A 159 -17.64 -16.30 -2.62
C ILE A 159 -18.46 -15.39 -3.52
N PRO A 160 -19.77 -15.68 -3.73
CA PRO A 160 -20.61 -14.85 -4.58
C PRO A 160 -20.85 -13.46 -4.00
N ALA A 161 -21.15 -12.50 -4.87
CA ALA A 161 -21.54 -11.15 -4.47
C ALA A 161 -22.69 -11.19 -3.46
N ASN A 162 -22.57 -10.39 -2.41
CA ASN A 162 -23.53 -10.27 -1.30
C ASN A 162 -23.74 -11.54 -0.48
N ALA A 163 -22.98 -12.61 -0.68
CA ALA A 163 -23.07 -13.80 0.15
C ALA A 163 -22.51 -13.50 1.57
N PRO A 164 -23.29 -13.73 2.64
CA PRO A 164 -22.80 -13.56 4.00
C PRO A 164 -21.69 -14.56 4.30
N HIS A 165 -20.54 -14.07 4.74
CA HIS A 165 -19.37 -14.91 5.03
C HIS A 165 -18.54 -14.35 6.17
N SER A 166 -17.75 -15.20 6.82
CA SER A 166 -16.70 -14.84 7.75
C SER A 166 -15.63 -15.91 7.76
N TRP A 167 -14.45 -15.57 8.20
CA TRP A 167 -13.37 -16.52 8.40
C TRP A 167 -12.73 -16.32 9.76
N LYS A 168 -12.26 -17.43 10.32
CA LYS A 168 -11.51 -17.45 11.57
C LYS A 168 -10.36 -18.46 11.50
N ASN A 169 -9.39 -18.26 12.36
CA ASN A 169 -8.28 -19.21 12.51
C ASN A 169 -8.44 -19.98 13.83
N PRO A 170 -8.97 -21.23 13.78
CA PRO A 170 -9.13 -22.04 14.99
C PRO A 170 -7.84 -22.71 15.45
N THR A 171 -6.71 -22.48 14.77
CA THR A 171 -5.45 -23.17 15.00
C THR A 171 -4.49 -22.38 15.90
N ALA A 172 -3.42 -23.01 16.36
CA ALA A 172 -2.34 -22.40 17.12
C ALA A 172 -1.24 -21.78 16.24
N HIS A 173 -1.42 -21.79 14.91
CA HIS A 173 -0.47 -21.26 13.93
C HIS A 173 -1.15 -20.19 13.07
N THR A 174 -0.37 -19.23 12.54
CA THR A 174 -0.88 -18.23 11.60
C THR A 174 -1.39 -18.89 10.31
N ALA A 175 -2.45 -18.35 9.75
CA ALA A 175 -3.02 -18.76 8.47
C ALA A 175 -3.11 -17.55 7.53
#